data_d5737e1ef6043da1b42e5dde422aae3e
#
_entry.id   d5737e1ef6043da1b42e5dde422aae3e
#
_cell.length_a   1.000
_cell.length_b   1.000
_cell.length_c   1.000
_cell.angle_alpha   90.00
_cell.angle_beta   90.00
_cell.angle_gamma   90.00
#
_symmetry.space_group_name_H-M   'P 1'
#
loop_
_entity.id
_entity.type
_entity.pdbx_description
1 polymer ?
#
loop_
_entity_poly.entity_id
_entity_poly.type
_entity_poly.pdbx_seq_one_letter_code
_entity_poly.pdbx_strand_id
1 'polypeptide(L)'
;MSFTNTPERYGVMSAAFHWLSAIIVYGMFALGLWMVTLSYYDGWYHKAPELHKSIGILLMMGLVIRVLWRVISPPPGPLPSYSPMTRLAAKAGHLALYLLLFAIGISGYLISTADGKPISVFGWFDVPATLADAGAQADFAGALHFWLAWSVVVLSVMHGFMALKHHFIDKDDTLKRMLGKSSSDYGV
;
A
#
# COMPACT_ATOMS: atom_id res chain seq x y z
N MET A 1 -19.64 -0.71 -15.38
CA MET A 1 -18.41 -1.33 -14.85
C MET A 1 -18.76 -2.60 -14.08
N SER A 2 -18.03 -3.72 -14.27
CA SER A 2 -18.23 -4.95 -13.49
C SER A 2 -17.73 -4.76 -12.07
N PHE A 3 -18.35 -5.42 -11.09
CA PHE A 3 -17.87 -5.46 -9.71
C PHE A 3 -16.58 -6.27 -9.58
N THR A 4 -16.50 -7.42 -10.27
CA THR A 4 -15.33 -8.29 -10.36
C THR A 4 -14.48 -7.98 -11.59
N ASN A 5 -13.23 -8.48 -11.59
CA ASN A 5 -12.35 -8.38 -12.74
C ASN A 5 -12.89 -9.21 -13.93
N THR A 6 -12.57 -8.75 -15.14
CA THR A 6 -12.75 -9.49 -16.39
C THR A 6 -11.38 -9.77 -17.03
N PRO A 7 -11.29 -10.60 -18.08
CA PRO A 7 -10.03 -10.79 -18.79
C PRO A 7 -9.44 -9.50 -19.36
N GLU A 8 -10.28 -8.51 -19.67
CA GLU A 8 -9.92 -7.27 -20.37
C GLU A 8 -9.61 -6.12 -19.40
N ARG A 9 -10.26 -6.07 -18.22
CA ARG A 9 -10.14 -4.92 -17.29
C ARG A 9 -10.34 -5.29 -15.84
N TYR A 10 -9.85 -4.43 -14.95
CA TYR A 10 -10.11 -4.53 -13.53
C TYR A 10 -11.55 -4.11 -13.21
N GLY A 11 -12.18 -4.83 -12.28
CA GLY A 11 -13.46 -4.47 -11.71
C GLY A 11 -13.36 -3.32 -10.72
N VAL A 12 -14.50 -2.75 -10.36
CA VAL A 12 -14.61 -1.60 -9.45
C VAL A 12 -13.92 -1.86 -8.11
N MET A 13 -14.09 -3.05 -7.53
CA MET A 13 -13.48 -3.39 -6.23
C MET A 13 -11.95 -3.40 -6.29
N SER A 14 -11.38 -4.01 -7.33
CA SER A 14 -9.92 -4.05 -7.51
C SER A 14 -9.34 -2.65 -7.73
N ALA A 15 -10.01 -1.83 -8.53
CA ALA A 15 -9.61 -0.44 -8.76
C ALA A 15 -9.72 0.40 -7.48
N ALA A 16 -10.83 0.25 -6.73
CA ALA A 16 -11.03 0.95 -5.46
C ALA A 16 -9.95 0.58 -4.42
N PHE A 17 -9.68 -0.70 -4.23
CA PHE A 17 -8.59 -1.15 -3.34
C PHE A 17 -7.23 -0.57 -3.75
N HIS A 18 -6.96 -0.51 -5.06
CA HIS A 18 -5.70 0.03 -5.55
C HIS A 18 -5.56 1.52 -5.24
N TRP A 19 -6.51 2.34 -5.70
CA TRP A 19 -6.43 3.79 -5.58
C TRP A 19 -6.55 4.25 -4.13
N LEU A 20 -7.45 3.63 -3.34
CA LEU A 20 -7.58 3.95 -1.91
C LEU A 20 -6.28 3.61 -1.17
N SER A 21 -5.69 2.42 -1.41
CA SER A 21 -4.40 2.06 -0.80
C SER A 21 -3.30 3.05 -1.20
N ALA A 22 -3.23 3.46 -2.47
CA ALA A 22 -2.22 4.42 -2.93
C ALA A 22 -2.37 5.77 -2.20
N ILE A 23 -3.58 6.32 -2.14
CA ILE A 23 -3.85 7.60 -1.44
C ILE A 23 -3.47 7.49 0.04
N ILE A 24 -3.89 6.40 0.72
CA ILE A 24 -3.59 6.20 2.14
C ILE A 24 -2.08 6.07 2.36
N VAL A 25 -1.36 5.31 1.53
CA VAL A 25 0.10 5.13 1.66
C VAL A 25 0.85 6.46 1.56
N TYR A 26 0.54 7.30 0.58
CA TYR A 26 1.17 8.62 0.47
C TYR A 26 0.77 9.55 1.61
N GLY A 27 -0.49 9.52 2.06
CA GLY A 27 -0.94 10.26 3.23
C GLY A 27 -0.22 9.81 4.51
N MET A 28 -0.05 8.50 4.70
CA MET A 28 0.68 7.92 5.83
C MET A 28 2.16 8.30 5.81
N PHE A 29 2.78 8.32 4.63
CA PHE A 29 4.16 8.76 4.49
C PHE A 29 4.32 10.24 4.88
N ALA A 30 3.45 11.11 4.37
CA ALA A 30 3.45 12.53 4.73
C ALA A 30 3.19 12.75 6.23
N LEU A 31 2.19 12.04 6.79
CA LEU A 31 1.90 12.08 8.22
C LEU A 31 3.09 11.59 9.05
N GLY A 32 3.76 10.51 8.62
CA GLY A 32 4.95 9.97 9.28
C GLY A 32 6.11 10.95 9.31
N LEU A 33 6.41 11.61 8.19
CA LEU A 33 7.45 12.63 8.12
C LEU A 33 7.11 13.84 8.98
N TRP A 34 5.86 14.26 9.01
CA TRP A 34 5.42 15.39 9.81
C TRP A 34 5.44 15.07 11.30
N MET A 35 4.89 13.93 11.74
CA MET A 35 4.77 13.62 13.17
C MET A 35 6.11 13.54 13.89
N VAL A 36 7.20 13.15 13.21
CA VAL A 36 8.56 13.09 13.82
C VAL A 36 9.21 14.45 13.99
N THR A 37 8.63 15.51 13.41
CA THR A 37 9.10 16.89 13.62
C THR A 37 8.42 17.58 14.80
N LEU A 38 7.37 16.98 15.37
CA LEU A 38 6.60 17.55 16.45
C LEU A 38 7.36 17.48 17.78
N SER A 39 7.30 18.55 18.56
CA SER A 39 7.84 18.62 19.92
C SER A 39 6.75 18.33 20.95
N TYR A 40 7.15 18.06 22.18
CA TYR A 40 6.23 17.82 23.31
C TYR A 40 5.20 18.95 23.51
N TYR A 41 5.54 20.17 23.13
CA TYR A 41 4.66 21.35 23.28
C TYR A 41 3.61 21.48 22.16
N ASP A 42 3.71 20.67 21.10
CA ASP A 42 2.77 20.71 20.00
C ASP A 42 1.49 19.95 20.35
N GLY A 43 0.33 20.56 20.09
CA GLY A 43 -0.97 19.94 20.39
C GLY A 43 -1.25 18.62 19.63
N TRP A 44 -0.46 18.31 18.59
CA TRP A 44 -0.52 17.09 17.80
C TRP A 44 0.53 16.04 18.17
N TYR A 45 1.42 16.32 19.12
CA TYR A 45 2.51 15.42 19.50
C TYR A 45 2.06 13.98 19.83
N HIS A 46 0.96 13.83 20.56
CA HIS A 46 0.36 12.53 20.86
C HIS A 46 -0.66 12.08 19.82
N LYS A 47 -1.44 13.03 19.26
CA LYS A 47 -2.54 12.70 18.34
C LYS A 47 -2.07 12.19 16.99
N ALA A 48 -0.99 12.75 16.43
CA ALA A 48 -0.50 12.35 15.12
C ALA A 48 0.02 10.90 15.10
N PRO A 49 0.83 10.43 16.08
CA PRO A 49 1.20 9.02 16.18
C PRO A 49 0.00 8.07 16.40
N GLU A 50 -1.00 8.47 17.20
CA GLU A 50 -2.22 7.67 17.39
C GLU A 50 -3.01 7.52 16.10
N LEU A 51 -3.16 8.61 15.34
CA LEU A 51 -3.78 8.60 14.03
C LEU A 51 -3.01 7.70 13.05
N HIS A 52 -1.67 7.85 13.02
CA HIS A 52 -0.79 7.05 12.15
C HIS A 52 -0.93 5.55 12.47
N LYS A 53 -0.87 5.16 13.75
CA LYS A 53 -1.03 3.77 14.17
C LYS A 53 -2.40 3.20 13.78
N SER A 54 -3.47 3.95 14.05
CA SER A 54 -4.85 3.52 13.75
C SER A 54 -5.07 3.31 12.24
N ILE A 55 -4.66 4.27 11.41
CA ILE A 55 -4.75 4.14 9.95
C ILE A 55 -3.84 3.01 9.46
N GLY A 56 -2.65 2.85 10.04
CA GLY A 56 -1.70 1.78 9.70
C GLY A 56 -2.30 0.38 9.89
N ILE A 57 -2.97 0.13 11.00
CA ILE A 57 -3.67 -1.14 11.26
C ILE A 57 -4.81 -1.35 10.26
N LEU A 58 -5.64 -0.33 10.00
CA LEU A 58 -6.73 -0.45 9.01
C LEU A 58 -6.18 -0.68 7.60
N LEU A 59 -5.06 -0.05 7.23
CA LEU A 59 -4.39 -0.29 5.95
C LEU A 59 -3.90 -1.74 5.84
N MET A 60 -3.33 -2.29 6.91
CA MET A 60 -2.90 -3.71 6.95
C MET A 60 -4.08 -4.66 6.80
N MET A 61 -5.19 -4.41 7.49
CA MET A 61 -6.43 -5.18 7.32
C MET A 61 -6.95 -5.09 5.88
N GLY A 62 -6.98 -3.88 5.31
CA GLY A 62 -7.36 -3.65 3.92
C GLY A 62 -6.43 -4.36 2.93
N LEU A 63 -5.13 -4.43 3.22
CA LEU A 63 -4.16 -5.15 2.40
C LEU A 63 -4.41 -6.67 2.41
N VAL A 64 -4.71 -7.25 3.58
CA VAL A 64 -5.11 -8.67 3.69
C VAL A 64 -6.36 -8.93 2.86
N ILE A 65 -7.40 -8.10 3.03
CA ILE A 65 -8.64 -8.21 2.25
C ILE A 65 -8.35 -8.10 0.74
N ARG A 66 -7.49 -7.18 0.34
CA ARG A 66 -7.08 -7.01 -1.06
C ARG A 66 -6.38 -8.24 -1.62
N VAL A 67 -5.51 -8.89 -0.84
CA VAL A 67 -4.85 -10.14 -1.25
C VAL A 67 -5.88 -11.26 -1.41
N LEU A 68 -6.79 -11.43 -0.45
CA LEU A 68 -7.88 -12.40 -0.54
C LEU A 68 -8.78 -12.11 -1.76
N TRP A 69 -9.13 -10.84 -1.98
CA TRP A 69 -9.89 -10.45 -3.17
C TRP A 69 -9.21 -10.81 -4.47
N ARG A 70 -7.86 -10.69 -4.52
CA ARG A 70 -7.08 -11.05 -5.70
C ARG A 70 -7.14 -12.56 -6.02
N VAL A 71 -7.35 -13.41 -5.01
CA VAL A 71 -7.58 -14.85 -5.19
C VAL A 71 -8.98 -15.12 -5.72
N ILE A 72 -10.00 -14.44 -5.16
CA ILE A 72 -11.41 -14.59 -5.54
C ILE A 72 -11.67 -14.02 -6.94
N SER A 73 -11.06 -12.88 -7.25
CA SER A 73 -11.20 -12.17 -8.53
C SER A 73 -9.81 -11.95 -9.14
N PRO A 74 -9.27 -12.93 -9.87
CA PRO A 74 -7.94 -12.85 -10.44
C PRO A 74 -7.77 -11.63 -11.36
N PRO A 75 -6.60 -11.00 -11.38
CA PRO A 75 -6.36 -9.85 -12.23
C PRO A 75 -6.39 -10.22 -13.70
N PRO A 76 -6.71 -9.27 -14.60
CA PRO A 76 -6.57 -9.45 -16.04
C PRO A 76 -5.16 -9.92 -16.41
N GLY A 77 -5.05 -10.76 -17.42
CA GLY A 77 -3.76 -11.21 -17.95
C GLY A 77 -2.90 -10.05 -18.47
N PRO A 78 -1.58 -10.27 -18.63
CA PRO A 78 -0.71 -9.27 -19.25
C PRO A 78 -1.14 -8.99 -20.69
N LEU A 79 -0.91 -7.76 -21.16
CA LEU A 79 -1.21 -7.41 -22.55
C LEU A 79 -0.38 -8.29 -23.51
N PRO A 80 -0.97 -8.70 -24.66
CA PRO A 80 -0.25 -9.52 -25.67
C PRO A 80 1.03 -8.85 -26.19
N SER A 81 1.04 -7.50 -26.24
CA SER A 81 2.20 -6.69 -26.66
C SER A 81 3.41 -6.76 -25.72
N TYR A 82 3.23 -7.26 -24.50
CA TYR A 82 4.31 -7.29 -23.51
C TYR A 82 5.36 -8.36 -23.81
N SER A 83 6.62 -7.94 -23.82
CA SER A 83 7.76 -8.88 -23.86
C SER A 83 7.79 -9.74 -22.59
N PRO A 84 8.43 -10.92 -22.63
CA PRO A 84 8.62 -11.75 -21.44
C PRO A 84 9.28 -10.99 -20.28
N MET A 85 10.25 -10.11 -20.58
CA MET A 85 10.95 -9.30 -19.60
C MET A 85 10.01 -8.27 -18.95
N THR A 86 9.16 -7.59 -19.74
CA THR A 86 8.16 -6.65 -19.22
C THR A 86 7.16 -7.34 -18.28
N ARG A 87 6.72 -8.56 -18.67
CA ARG A 87 5.81 -9.36 -17.83
C ARG A 87 6.46 -9.76 -16.50
N LEU A 88 7.74 -10.18 -16.55
CA LEU A 88 8.51 -10.52 -15.34
C LEU A 88 8.70 -9.30 -14.43
N ALA A 89 9.13 -8.17 -14.99
CA ALA A 89 9.34 -6.93 -14.26
C ALA A 89 8.05 -6.43 -13.59
N ALA A 90 6.92 -6.50 -14.28
CA ALA A 90 5.62 -6.13 -13.72
C ALA A 90 5.22 -7.05 -12.54
N LYS A 91 5.41 -8.38 -12.69
CA LYS A 91 5.13 -9.35 -11.61
C LYS A 91 6.04 -9.10 -10.40
N ALA A 92 7.34 -8.92 -10.63
CA ALA A 92 8.32 -8.66 -9.57
C ALA A 92 8.04 -7.33 -8.85
N GLY A 93 7.72 -6.27 -9.58
CA GLY A 93 7.38 -4.97 -9.01
C GLY A 93 6.11 -5.02 -8.13
N HIS A 94 5.06 -5.69 -8.59
CA HIS A 94 3.86 -5.88 -7.78
C HIS A 94 4.15 -6.73 -6.52
N LEU A 95 4.88 -7.83 -6.66
CA LEU A 95 5.26 -8.65 -5.51
C LEU A 95 6.09 -7.84 -4.50
N ALA A 96 7.08 -7.09 -4.96
CA ALA A 96 7.91 -6.24 -4.11
C ALA A 96 7.07 -5.19 -3.36
N LEU A 97 6.12 -4.52 -4.03
CA LEU A 97 5.21 -3.57 -3.37
C LEU A 97 4.37 -4.25 -2.27
N TYR A 98 3.82 -5.45 -2.50
CA TYR A 98 3.09 -6.18 -1.47
C TYR A 98 3.99 -6.54 -0.29
N LEU A 99 5.18 -7.10 -0.54
CA LEU A 99 6.12 -7.47 0.51
C LEU A 99 6.56 -6.26 1.34
N LEU A 100 6.86 -5.14 0.69
CA LEU A 100 7.22 -3.89 1.37
C LEU A 100 6.07 -3.36 2.23
N LEU A 101 4.82 -3.39 1.73
CA LEU A 101 3.65 -2.94 2.48
C LEU A 101 3.38 -3.84 3.70
N PHE A 102 3.56 -5.15 3.61
CA PHE A 102 3.48 -6.03 4.78
C PHE A 102 4.61 -5.78 5.76
N ALA A 103 5.84 -5.65 5.27
CA ALA A 103 7.01 -5.41 6.12
C ALA A 103 6.91 -4.07 6.87
N ILE A 104 6.43 -3.00 6.23
CA ILE A 104 6.25 -1.70 6.90
C ILE A 104 5.13 -1.77 7.95
N GLY A 105 4.05 -2.50 7.71
CA GLY A 105 3.00 -2.69 8.70
C GLY A 105 3.50 -3.48 9.91
N ILE A 106 4.26 -4.57 9.70
CA ILE A 106 4.86 -5.36 10.77
C ILE A 106 5.85 -4.51 11.57
N SER A 107 6.75 -3.76 10.92
CA SER A 107 7.70 -2.90 11.63
C SER A 107 7.00 -1.82 12.44
N GLY A 108 5.94 -1.20 11.92
CA GLY A 108 5.12 -0.22 12.64
C GLY A 108 4.41 -0.82 13.86
N TYR A 109 3.93 -2.06 13.75
CA TYR A 109 3.37 -2.81 14.88
C TYR A 109 4.45 -3.04 15.95
N LEU A 110 5.64 -3.50 15.57
CA LEU A 110 6.74 -3.77 16.51
C LEU A 110 7.21 -2.50 17.23
N ILE A 111 7.27 -1.34 16.57
CA ILE A 111 7.56 -0.06 17.22
C ILE A 111 6.51 0.22 18.30
N SER A 112 5.24 0.11 17.91
CA SER A 112 4.12 0.57 18.73
C SER A 112 3.85 -0.32 19.94
N THR A 113 4.28 -1.58 19.90
CA THR A 113 4.05 -2.57 20.95
C THR A 113 5.32 -2.91 21.77
N ALA A 114 6.43 -2.25 21.51
CA ALA A 114 7.70 -2.53 22.17
C ALA A 114 7.63 -2.38 23.70
N ASP A 115 6.80 -1.46 24.21
CA ASP A 115 6.57 -1.25 25.64
C ASP A 115 5.49 -2.18 26.26
N GLY A 116 5.02 -3.17 25.50
CA GLY A 116 4.01 -4.14 25.95
C GLY A 116 2.57 -3.62 25.93
N LYS A 117 2.34 -2.39 25.45
CA LYS A 117 1.00 -1.84 25.37
C LYS A 117 0.30 -2.21 24.06
N PRO A 118 -1.03 -2.41 24.07
CA PRO A 118 -1.80 -2.63 22.85
C PRO A 118 -1.88 -1.35 22.00
N ILE A 119 -2.15 -1.51 20.70
CA ILE A 119 -2.49 -0.41 19.80
C ILE A 119 -4.00 -0.22 19.81
N SER A 120 -4.48 0.89 20.34
CA SER A 120 -5.89 1.27 20.24
C SER A 120 -6.18 1.85 18.86
N VAL A 121 -7.12 1.24 18.14
CA VAL A 121 -7.51 1.66 16.79
C VAL A 121 -8.74 2.55 16.91
N PHE A 122 -8.56 3.86 16.90
CA PHE A 122 -9.61 4.88 17.05
C PHE A 122 -10.50 4.71 18.30
N GLY A 123 -10.05 3.94 19.31
CA GLY A 123 -10.89 3.55 20.44
C GLY A 123 -11.98 2.52 20.12
N TRP A 124 -11.99 1.93 18.91
CA TRP A 124 -12.97 0.93 18.51
C TRP A 124 -12.60 -0.49 18.98
N PHE A 125 -11.32 -0.82 18.88
CA PHE A 125 -10.75 -2.09 19.32
C PHE A 125 -9.24 -1.94 19.55
N ASP A 126 -8.68 -2.88 20.31
CA ASP A 126 -7.26 -2.92 20.62
C ASP A 126 -6.58 -4.11 19.94
N VAL A 127 -5.40 -3.85 19.35
CA VAL A 127 -4.52 -4.89 18.83
C VAL A 127 -3.49 -5.21 19.92
N PRO A 128 -3.49 -6.43 20.49
CA PRO A 128 -2.64 -6.77 21.62
C PRO A 128 -1.15 -6.74 21.26
N ALA A 129 -0.30 -6.43 22.22
CA ALA A 129 1.15 -6.61 22.11
C ALA A 129 1.47 -8.11 22.30
N THR A 130 1.94 -8.77 21.25
CA THR A 130 2.31 -10.21 21.28
C THR A 130 3.81 -10.42 21.44
N LEU A 131 4.61 -9.43 21.03
CA LEU A 131 6.06 -9.38 21.16
C LEU A 131 6.39 -8.05 21.82
N ALA A 132 6.96 -8.09 23.02
CA ALA A 132 7.37 -6.91 23.75
C ALA A 132 8.78 -7.13 24.30
N ASP A 133 9.73 -6.38 23.75
CA ASP A 133 11.07 -6.23 24.28
C ASP A 133 11.41 -4.74 24.23
N ALA A 134 11.24 -4.05 25.34
CA ALA A 134 11.33 -2.60 25.45
C ALA A 134 12.70 -2.00 25.09
N GLY A 135 13.75 -2.82 24.99
CA GLY A 135 15.11 -2.35 24.71
C GLY A 135 15.36 -2.04 23.23
N ALA A 136 15.94 -3.01 22.53
CA ALA A 136 16.39 -2.84 21.14
C ALA A 136 15.27 -2.92 20.10
N GLN A 137 14.08 -3.44 20.44
CA GLN A 137 13.00 -3.68 19.49
C GLN A 137 12.52 -2.38 18.83
N ALA A 138 12.24 -1.34 19.60
CA ALA A 138 11.70 -0.09 19.09
C ALA A 138 12.69 0.61 18.15
N ASP A 139 13.98 0.66 18.52
CA ASP A 139 15.01 1.33 17.72
C ASP A 139 15.26 0.61 16.40
N PHE A 140 15.43 -0.72 16.45
CA PHE A 140 15.61 -1.52 15.23
C PHE A 140 14.40 -1.45 14.31
N ALA A 141 13.20 -1.67 14.85
CA ALA A 141 11.97 -1.60 14.08
C ALA A 141 11.72 -0.18 13.52
N GLY A 142 12.09 0.86 14.28
CA GLY A 142 12.00 2.26 13.86
C GLY A 142 12.89 2.57 12.65
N ALA A 143 14.16 2.18 12.71
CA ALA A 143 15.09 2.33 11.61
C ALA A 143 14.61 1.56 10.37
N LEU A 144 14.15 0.32 10.56
CA LEU A 144 13.61 -0.51 9.48
C LEU A 144 12.37 0.13 8.86
N HIS A 145 11.41 0.59 9.68
CA HIS A 145 10.18 1.26 9.22
C HIS A 145 10.48 2.48 8.36
N PHE A 146 11.43 3.31 8.79
CA PHE A 146 11.86 4.49 8.04
C PHE A 146 12.37 4.14 6.63
N TRP A 147 13.29 3.17 6.53
CA TRP A 147 13.83 2.77 5.23
C TRP A 147 12.82 2.04 4.35
N LEU A 148 11.95 1.23 4.95
CA LEU A 148 10.84 0.60 4.23
C LEU A 148 9.85 1.65 3.69
N ALA A 149 9.55 2.72 4.45
CA ALA A 149 8.67 3.80 4.00
C ALA A 149 9.22 4.48 2.74
N TRP A 150 10.51 4.84 2.75
CA TRP A 150 11.18 5.39 1.56
C TRP A 150 11.18 4.41 0.39
N SER A 151 11.46 3.13 0.64
CA SER A 151 11.46 2.08 -0.39
C SER A 151 10.08 1.92 -1.05
N VAL A 152 9.01 1.93 -0.25
CA VAL A 152 7.62 1.88 -0.75
C VAL A 152 7.34 3.08 -1.66
N VAL A 153 7.69 4.30 -1.21
CA VAL A 153 7.43 5.52 -1.98
C VAL A 153 8.22 5.52 -3.29
N VAL A 154 9.53 5.25 -3.25
CA VAL A 154 10.37 5.21 -4.45
C VAL A 154 9.84 4.17 -5.45
N LEU A 155 9.56 2.94 -4.98
CA LEU A 155 9.08 1.88 -5.88
C LEU A 155 7.67 2.19 -6.42
N SER A 156 6.78 2.79 -5.61
CA SER A 156 5.44 3.16 -6.08
C SER A 156 5.46 4.33 -7.07
N VAL A 157 6.36 5.29 -6.92
CA VAL A 157 6.60 6.36 -7.90
C VAL A 157 7.11 5.77 -9.23
N MET A 158 8.08 4.85 -9.18
CA MET A 158 8.56 4.15 -10.38
C MET A 158 7.44 3.35 -11.04
N HIS A 159 6.61 2.65 -10.26
CA HIS A 159 5.43 1.94 -10.75
C HIS A 159 4.44 2.89 -11.46
N GLY A 160 4.16 4.05 -10.87
CA GLY A 160 3.33 5.09 -11.48
C GLY A 160 3.92 5.62 -12.79
N PHE A 161 5.22 5.93 -12.81
CA PHE A 161 5.90 6.35 -14.04
C PHE A 161 5.86 5.30 -15.15
N MET A 162 6.01 4.01 -14.80
CA MET A 162 5.85 2.95 -15.80
C MET A 162 4.44 2.88 -16.35
N ALA A 163 3.41 3.05 -15.52
CA ALA A 163 2.03 3.12 -16.00
C ALA A 163 1.79 4.32 -16.94
N LEU A 164 2.37 5.48 -16.63
CA LEU A 164 2.32 6.67 -17.49
C LEU A 164 3.10 6.46 -18.80
N LYS A 165 4.28 5.83 -18.74
CA LYS A 165 5.07 5.47 -19.93
C LYS A 165 4.25 4.56 -20.85
N HIS A 166 3.63 3.52 -20.30
CA HIS A 166 2.75 2.63 -21.05
C HIS A 166 1.57 3.37 -21.69
N HIS A 167 0.99 4.34 -20.98
CA HIS A 167 -0.15 5.11 -21.47
C HIS A 167 0.24 6.11 -22.59
N PHE A 168 1.31 6.90 -22.37
CA PHE A 168 1.64 8.03 -23.28
C PHE A 168 2.62 7.64 -24.39
N ILE A 169 3.58 6.76 -24.10
CA ILE A 169 4.64 6.38 -25.04
C ILE A 169 4.25 5.11 -25.80
N ASP A 170 3.93 4.03 -25.07
CA ASP A 170 3.56 2.75 -25.69
C ASP A 170 2.11 2.76 -26.23
N LYS A 171 1.29 3.72 -25.75
CA LYS A 171 -0.12 3.92 -26.13
C LYS A 171 -0.96 2.68 -25.90
N ASP A 172 -0.65 1.91 -24.86
CA ASP A 172 -1.39 0.70 -24.49
C ASP A 172 -2.48 0.96 -23.43
N ASP A 173 -3.26 -0.06 -23.11
CA ASP A 173 -4.41 0.05 -22.22
C ASP A 173 -4.09 -0.22 -20.74
N THR A 174 -2.82 -0.30 -20.33
CA THR A 174 -2.41 -0.64 -18.96
C THR A 174 -3.07 0.25 -17.92
N LEU A 175 -2.94 1.55 -18.06
CA LEU A 175 -3.55 2.52 -17.14
C LEU A 175 -5.08 2.55 -17.29
N LYS A 176 -5.60 2.49 -18.52
CA LYS A 176 -7.05 2.50 -18.77
C LYS A 176 -7.76 1.33 -18.11
N ARG A 177 -7.15 0.12 -18.15
CA ARG A 177 -7.67 -1.09 -17.49
C ARG A 177 -7.85 -0.90 -16.00
N MET A 178 -6.93 -0.15 -15.33
CA MET A 178 -7.00 0.16 -13.90
C MET A 178 -7.98 1.29 -13.58
N LEU A 179 -8.36 2.10 -14.60
CA LEU A 179 -9.42 3.09 -14.50
C LEU A 179 -10.81 2.51 -14.88
N GLY A 180 -10.90 1.18 -15.06
CA GLY A 180 -12.15 0.49 -15.41
C GLY A 180 -12.61 0.71 -16.85
N LYS A 181 -11.71 1.21 -17.73
CA LYS A 181 -11.98 1.41 -19.16
C LYS A 181 -11.31 0.31 -19.99
N SER A 182 -11.87 0.02 -21.16
CA SER A 182 -11.31 -0.93 -22.13
C SER A 182 -11.31 -0.28 -23.51
N SER A 183 -10.43 -0.72 -24.41
CA SER A 183 -10.45 -0.30 -25.83
C SER A 183 -11.78 -0.58 -26.50
N SER A 184 -12.48 -1.66 -26.10
CA SER A 184 -13.83 -1.96 -26.61
C SER A 184 -14.91 -0.94 -26.21
N ASP A 185 -14.67 -0.09 -25.22
CA ASP A 185 -15.61 0.96 -24.80
C ASP A 185 -15.61 2.17 -25.76
N TYR A 186 -14.67 2.22 -26.71
CA TYR A 186 -14.51 3.34 -27.66
C TYR A 186 -14.83 2.99 -29.13
N GLY A 187 -15.33 1.78 -29.41
CA GLY A 187 -15.91 1.43 -30.73
C GLY A 187 -14.92 1.52 -31.91
N VAL A 188 -13.64 1.13 -31.70
CA VAL A 188 -12.65 1.01 -32.79
C VAL A 188 -12.32 -0.45 -33.01
#